data_a8971f40f9c44abc317728a51ba3bff0
#
_entry.id   a8971f40f9c44abc317728a51ba3bff0
#
_cell.length_a   1.000
_cell.length_b   1.000
_cell.length_c   1.000
_cell.angle_alpha   90.00
_cell.angle_beta   90.00
_cell.angle_gamma   90.00
#
_symmetry.space_group_name_H-M   'P 1'
#
loop_
_entity.id
_entity.type
_entity.pdbx_description
1 polymer ?
#
loop_
_entity_poly.entity_id
_entity_poly.type
_entity_poly.pdbx_seq_one_letter_code
_entity_poly.pdbx_strand_id
1 'polypeptide(L)'
;MKKFKQLLCLALALTISASLLAACGQKDNGGSKDSDEKILTYAVEGGSAGEEIALEKGWKVTTLEDQAAALMEVASGTSDAAIIDLLMAGAMIGEGTSYPDLTYTDRLTEEEYGIGCRKGSDLAQYINCVLGDAYQSGTMQKLAQQYGITEELL
;
A
#
# COMPACT_ATOMS: atom_id res chain seq x y z
N MET A 1 -27.98 -25.46 -53.38
CA MET A 1 -28.14 -24.84 -52.08
C MET A 1 -26.82 -24.56 -51.38
N LYS A 2 -25.78 -25.37 -51.48
CA LYS A 2 -24.45 -25.10 -50.85
C LYS A 2 -23.72 -23.87 -51.44
N LYS A 3 -23.78 -23.68 -52.74
CA LYS A 3 -23.12 -22.55 -53.43
C LYS A 3 -23.77 -21.19 -53.14
N PHE A 4 -25.08 -21.17 -52.85
CA PHE A 4 -25.81 -19.94 -52.52
C PHE A 4 -25.49 -19.46 -51.10
N LYS A 5 -25.27 -20.38 -50.14
CA LYS A 5 -24.82 -20.04 -48.76
C LYS A 5 -23.39 -19.51 -48.72
N GLN A 6 -22.50 -20.03 -49.58
CA GLN A 6 -21.12 -19.52 -49.69
C GLN A 6 -21.06 -18.12 -50.29
N LEU A 7 -21.92 -17.81 -51.28
CA LEU A 7 -21.98 -16.45 -51.84
C LEU A 7 -22.55 -15.43 -50.85
N LEU A 8 -23.51 -15.84 -49.99
CA LEU A 8 -24.09 -14.97 -48.98
C LEU A 8 -23.08 -14.66 -47.86
N CYS A 9 -22.25 -15.62 -47.47
CA CYS A 9 -21.18 -15.41 -46.49
C CYS A 9 -20.05 -14.50 -47.02
N LEU A 10 -19.72 -14.61 -48.31
CA LEU A 10 -18.72 -13.74 -48.94
C LEU A 10 -19.22 -12.29 -49.09
N ALA A 11 -20.51 -12.11 -49.38
CA ALA A 11 -21.12 -10.78 -49.46
C ALA A 11 -21.19 -10.09 -48.08
N LEU A 12 -21.44 -10.84 -47.00
CA LEU A 12 -21.44 -10.30 -45.63
C LEU A 12 -20.05 -9.94 -45.15
N ALA A 13 -19.01 -10.68 -45.51
CA ALA A 13 -17.62 -10.39 -45.14
C ALA A 13 -17.07 -9.12 -45.83
N LEU A 14 -17.53 -8.85 -47.06
CA LEU A 14 -17.10 -7.66 -47.80
C LEU A 14 -17.76 -6.35 -47.31
N THR A 15 -18.95 -6.43 -46.72
CA THR A 15 -19.63 -5.23 -46.17
C THR A 15 -19.07 -4.81 -44.81
N ILE A 16 -18.49 -5.72 -44.03
CA ILE A 16 -17.86 -5.40 -42.72
C ILE A 16 -16.48 -4.79 -42.91
N SER A 17 -15.76 -5.14 -43.96
CA SER A 17 -14.42 -4.58 -44.25
C SER A 17 -14.45 -3.16 -44.82
N ALA A 18 -15.58 -2.70 -45.40
CA ALA A 18 -15.70 -1.36 -45.98
C ALA A 18 -16.05 -0.27 -44.93
N SER A 19 -16.54 -0.64 -43.73
CA SER A 19 -16.94 0.30 -42.69
C SER A 19 -15.79 0.66 -41.72
N LEU A 20 -14.63 0.03 -41.82
CA LEU A 20 -13.45 0.29 -40.94
C LEU A 20 -12.46 1.31 -41.52
N LEU A 21 -12.69 1.82 -42.76
CA LEU A 21 -11.78 2.76 -43.43
C LEU A 21 -12.25 4.21 -43.44
N ALA A 22 -13.40 4.53 -42.79
CA ALA A 22 -13.94 5.90 -42.74
C ALA A 22 -13.69 6.63 -41.41
N ALA A 23 -12.89 6.08 -40.46
CA ALA A 23 -12.64 6.66 -39.15
C ALA A 23 -11.20 7.25 -38.96
N CYS A 24 -10.49 7.52 -40.05
CA CYS A 24 -9.22 8.23 -40.00
C CYS A 24 -9.33 9.56 -40.75
N GLY A 25 -9.78 10.60 -40.04
CA GLY A 25 -9.76 11.95 -40.60
C GLY A 25 -10.48 12.97 -39.76
N GLN A 26 -10.13 13.12 -38.53
CA GLN A 26 -10.37 14.38 -37.82
C GLN A 26 -9.21 14.67 -36.87
N LYS A 27 -8.48 15.70 -37.26
CA LYS A 27 -7.38 16.27 -36.53
C LYS A 27 -7.99 17.24 -35.53
N ASP A 28 -8.16 16.81 -34.30
CA ASP A 28 -8.40 17.71 -33.19
C ASP A 28 -7.21 17.67 -32.23
N ASN A 29 -6.57 18.83 -32.13
CA ASN A 29 -5.60 19.19 -31.13
C ASN A 29 -6.28 19.23 -29.75
N GLY A 30 -5.92 18.32 -28.89
CA GLY A 30 -6.37 18.31 -27.51
C GLY A 30 -5.74 17.09 -26.84
N GLY A 31 -4.46 17.19 -26.50
CA GLY A 31 -3.79 16.13 -25.74
C GLY A 31 -4.39 15.99 -24.37
N SER A 32 -5.30 15.04 -24.20
CA SER A 32 -5.54 14.41 -22.93
C SER A 32 -4.96 13.00 -23.06
N LYS A 33 -3.78 12.80 -22.51
CA LYS A 33 -3.33 11.47 -22.14
C LYS A 33 -4.22 11.03 -20.98
N ASP A 34 -5.37 10.44 -21.26
CA ASP A 34 -5.99 9.51 -20.36
C ASP A 34 -5.06 8.29 -20.30
N SER A 35 -4.05 8.40 -19.43
CA SER A 35 -3.53 7.22 -18.77
C SER A 35 -4.66 6.75 -17.87
N ASP A 36 -5.24 5.58 -18.13
CA ASP A 36 -6.01 4.83 -17.15
C ASP A 36 -5.07 4.50 -15.97
N GLU A 37 -4.75 5.52 -15.17
CA GLU A 37 -3.99 5.35 -13.94
C GLU A 37 -4.93 4.66 -12.97
N LYS A 38 -4.67 3.38 -12.72
CA LYS A 38 -5.45 2.59 -11.79
C LYS A 38 -5.46 3.31 -10.43
N ILE A 39 -6.62 3.74 -9.98
CA ILE A 39 -6.78 4.31 -8.64
C ILE A 39 -6.58 3.19 -7.63
N LEU A 40 -5.48 3.24 -6.88
CA LEU A 40 -5.16 2.27 -5.85
C LEU A 40 -6.07 2.43 -4.64
N THR A 41 -6.44 1.31 -4.02
CA THR A 41 -7.15 1.27 -2.73
C THR A 41 -6.17 0.85 -1.65
N TYR A 42 -6.04 1.66 -0.61
CA TYR A 42 -5.13 1.45 0.52
C TYR A 42 -5.89 0.93 1.73
N ALA A 43 -5.45 -0.20 2.28
CA ALA A 43 -5.94 -0.74 3.55
C ALA A 43 -5.20 -0.04 4.69
N VAL A 44 -5.94 0.48 5.68
CA VAL A 44 -5.40 1.24 6.82
C VAL A 44 -6.09 0.85 8.11
N GLU A 45 -5.38 0.94 9.23
CA GLU A 45 -6.01 0.86 10.56
C GLU A 45 -6.73 2.17 10.87
N GLY A 46 -7.97 2.08 11.36
CA GLY A 46 -8.78 3.25 11.70
C GLY A 46 -8.17 4.07 12.84
N GLY A 47 -8.07 5.38 12.64
CA GLY A 47 -7.49 6.31 13.60
C GLY A 47 -5.96 6.27 13.69
N SER A 48 -5.29 5.57 12.76
CA SER A 48 -3.83 5.55 12.66
C SER A 48 -3.29 6.75 11.88
N ALA A 49 -2.00 7.05 12.05
CA ALA A 49 -1.29 8.02 11.22
C ALA A 49 -1.29 7.61 9.73
N GLY A 50 -1.33 6.30 9.44
CA GLY A 50 -1.48 5.77 8.10
C GLY A 50 -2.81 6.16 7.45
N GLU A 51 -3.92 6.14 8.20
CA GLU A 51 -5.21 6.63 7.71
C GLU A 51 -5.17 8.14 7.47
N GLU A 52 -4.64 8.90 8.42
CA GLU A 52 -4.55 10.36 8.33
C GLU A 52 -3.79 10.81 7.08
N ILE A 53 -2.59 10.29 6.85
CA ILE A 53 -1.77 10.63 5.69
C ILE A 53 -2.43 10.21 4.36
N ALA A 54 -3.11 9.07 4.33
CA ALA A 54 -3.83 8.62 3.13
C ALA A 54 -4.99 9.54 2.77
N LEU A 55 -5.75 9.99 3.78
CA LEU A 55 -6.85 10.93 3.61
C LEU A 55 -6.35 12.32 3.19
N GLU A 56 -5.25 12.81 3.78
CA GLU A 56 -4.62 14.09 3.39
C GLU A 56 -4.15 14.06 1.93
N LYS A 57 -3.65 12.93 1.46
CA LYS A 57 -3.24 12.74 0.05
C LYS A 57 -4.43 12.51 -0.89
N GLY A 58 -5.65 12.40 -0.37
CA GLY A 58 -6.85 12.12 -1.16
C GLY A 58 -6.88 10.70 -1.74
N TRP A 59 -6.15 9.76 -1.13
CA TRP A 59 -6.13 8.37 -1.56
C TRP A 59 -7.43 7.66 -1.16
N LYS A 60 -7.79 6.65 -1.93
CA LYS A 60 -8.93 5.79 -1.61
C LYS A 60 -8.53 4.80 -0.53
N VAL A 61 -9.20 4.82 0.62
CA VAL A 61 -8.90 3.95 1.75
C VAL A 61 -10.00 2.94 2.03
N THR A 62 -9.59 1.79 2.57
CA THR A 62 -10.42 0.83 3.28
C THR A 62 -9.95 0.82 4.73
N THR A 63 -10.78 1.33 5.64
CA THR A 63 -10.47 1.40 7.06
C THR A 63 -10.80 0.08 7.75
N LEU A 64 -9.85 -0.45 8.52
CA LEU A 64 -9.92 -1.73 9.18
C LEU A 64 -9.69 -1.59 10.69
N GLU A 65 -9.89 -2.67 11.42
CA GLU A 65 -9.80 -2.70 12.88
C GLU A 65 -8.34 -2.58 13.37
N ASP A 66 -7.41 -3.19 12.63
CA ASP A 66 -6.00 -3.21 12.95
C ASP A 66 -5.11 -3.38 11.70
N GLN A 67 -3.78 -3.24 11.89
CA GLN A 67 -2.80 -3.38 10.81
C GLN A 67 -2.67 -4.81 10.28
N ALA A 68 -2.94 -5.83 11.09
CA ALA A 68 -2.91 -7.20 10.64
C ALA A 68 -4.05 -7.49 9.67
N ALA A 69 -5.26 -6.93 9.93
CA ALA A 69 -6.37 -6.97 9.01
C ALA A 69 -6.05 -6.22 7.70
N ALA A 70 -5.33 -5.09 7.77
CA ALA A 70 -4.89 -4.37 6.58
C ALA A 70 -3.94 -5.23 5.71
N LEU A 71 -3.00 -5.96 6.30
CA LEU A 71 -2.13 -6.89 5.58
C LEU A 71 -2.91 -8.06 4.96
N MET A 72 -3.93 -8.58 5.66
CA MET A 72 -4.81 -9.62 5.10
C MET A 72 -5.57 -9.15 3.87
N GLU A 73 -6.07 -7.91 3.86
CA GLU A 73 -6.73 -7.31 2.70
C GLU A 73 -5.83 -7.29 1.47
N VAL A 74 -4.56 -6.92 1.64
CA VAL A 74 -3.58 -6.91 0.55
C VAL A 74 -3.24 -8.33 0.12
N ALA A 75 -2.98 -9.23 1.06
CA ALA A 75 -2.63 -10.62 0.75
C ALA A 75 -3.76 -11.37 0.02
N SER A 76 -5.03 -11.02 0.30
CA SER A 76 -6.19 -11.57 -0.41
C SER A 76 -6.47 -10.91 -1.76
N GLY A 77 -5.80 -9.79 -2.08
CA GLY A 77 -6.01 -9.01 -3.29
C GLY A 77 -7.26 -8.12 -3.25
N THR A 78 -7.87 -7.91 -2.07
CA THR A 78 -9.05 -7.05 -1.88
C THR A 78 -8.64 -5.57 -1.91
N SER A 79 -7.50 -5.23 -1.32
CA SER A 79 -6.86 -3.92 -1.41
C SER A 79 -5.54 -4.01 -2.18
N ASP A 80 -5.12 -2.92 -2.81
CA ASP A 80 -3.91 -2.88 -3.65
C ASP A 80 -2.64 -2.72 -2.81
N ALA A 81 -2.72 -1.99 -1.70
CA ALA A 81 -1.62 -1.73 -0.78
C ALA A 81 -2.15 -1.55 0.64
N ALA A 82 -1.27 -1.62 1.65
CA ALA A 82 -1.56 -1.24 3.02
C ALA A 82 -0.59 -0.16 3.50
N ILE A 83 -1.04 0.66 4.47
CA ILE A 83 -0.18 1.58 5.19
C ILE A 83 -0.16 1.11 6.64
N ILE A 84 1.01 0.72 7.11
CA ILE A 84 1.24 0.12 8.42
C ILE A 84 2.54 0.65 9.03
N ASP A 85 2.75 0.41 10.31
CA ASP A 85 4.01 0.71 10.99
C ASP A 85 5.16 -0.11 10.40
N LEU A 86 6.32 0.51 10.30
CA LEU A 86 7.53 -0.14 9.80
C LEU A 86 7.95 -1.32 10.69
N LEU A 87 7.75 -1.23 12.01
CA LEU A 87 7.99 -2.34 12.94
C LEU A 87 7.11 -3.53 12.65
N MET A 88 5.82 -3.31 12.37
CA MET A 88 4.88 -4.35 11.97
C MET A 88 5.29 -4.93 10.62
N ALA A 89 5.65 -4.08 9.64
CA ALA A 89 6.10 -4.53 8.33
C ALA A 89 7.33 -5.45 8.45
N GLY A 90 8.34 -5.05 9.21
CA GLY A 90 9.55 -5.86 9.44
C GLY A 90 9.30 -7.19 10.13
N ALA A 91 8.26 -7.27 10.98
CA ALA A 91 7.90 -8.50 11.68
C ALA A 91 7.05 -9.47 10.85
N MET A 92 6.26 -8.97 9.89
CA MET A 92 5.21 -9.75 9.23
C MET A 92 5.42 -9.92 7.72
N ILE A 93 6.26 -9.13 7.08
CA ILE A 93 6.46 -9.12 5.62
C ILE A 93 7.84 -9.66 5.25
N GLY A 94 7.91 -10.52 4.24
CA GLY A 94 9.13 -11.08 3.69
C GLY A 94 9.35 -12.55 4.00
N GLU A 95 10.45 -13.10 3.51
CA GLU A 95 10.76 -14.52 3.62
C GLU A 95 10.82 -14.99 5.09
N GLY A 96 10.14 -16.10 5.39
CA GLY A 96 10.06 -16.68 6.73
C GLY A 96 9.06 -16.01 7.67
N THR A 97 8.28 -15.06 7.21
CA THR A 97 7.22 -14.36 7.97
C THR A 97 5.81 -14.83 7.57
N SER A 98 4.79 -14.16 8.11
CA SER A 98 3.38 -14.47 7.79
C SER A 98 2.99 -14.10 6.36
N TYR A 99 3.68 -13.13 5.74
CA TYR A 99 3.39 -12.64 4.40
C TYR A 99 4.64 -12.64 3.52
N PRO A 100 5.14 -13.83 3.10
CA PRO A 100 6.39 -13.95 2.34
C PRO A 100 6.32 -13.34 0.95
N ASP A 101 5.13 -13.22 0.37
CA ASP A 101 4.91 -12.70 -0.98
C ASP A 101 4.66 -11.19 -1.01
N LEU A 102 4.57 -10.53 0.15
CA LEU A 102 4.46 -9.09 0.24
C LEU A 102 5.83 -8.42 0.37
N THR A 103 5.88 -7.15 0.00
CA THR A 103 7.05 -6.29 0.17
C THR A 103 6.59 -4.89 0.60
N TYR A 104 7.47 -4.10 1.21
CA TYR A 104 7.25 -2.70 1.50
C TYR A 104 8.41 -1.86 0.95
N THR A 105 8.15 -0.63 0.53
CA THR A 105 9.10 0.19 -0.24
C THR A 105 9.22 1.61 0.27
N ASP A 106 8.10 2.25 0.65
CA ASP A 106 8.06 3.69 0.91
C ASP A 106 7.81 3.98 2.39
N ARG A 107 8.53 4.97 2.91
CA ARG A 107 8.21 5.61 4.19
C ARG A 107 7.37 6.85 3.91
N LEU A 108 6.23 6.96 4.56
CA LEU A 108 5.31 8.07 4.37
C LEU A 108 5.47 9.14 5.45
N THR A 109 5.76 8.72 6.68
CA THR A 109 5.94 9.57 7.86
C THR A 109 7.08 9.04 8.72
N GLU A 110 7.59 9.91 9.60
CA GLU A 110 8.43 9.55 10.73
C GLU A 110 7.71 9.96 11.99
N GLU A 111 7.65 9.06 12.97
CA GLU A 111 6.90 9.25 14.21
C GLU A 111 7.78 8.90 15.43
N GLU A 112 7.62 9.66 16.49
CA GLU A 112 8.25 9.37 17.76
C GLU A 112 7.27 8.64 18.68
N TYR A 113 7.69 7.53 19.26
CA TYR A 113 6.91 6.81 20.26
C TYR A 113 7.24 7.31 21.67
N GLY A 114 6.22 7.56 22.46
CA GLY A 114 6.34 8.01 23.81
C GLY A 114 5.55 7.15 24.81
N ILE A 115 5.98 7.15 26.06
CA ILE A 115 5.27 6.47 27.16
C ILE A 115 4.51 7.50 27.96
N GLY A 116 3.17 7.46 27.90
CA GLY A 116 2.30 8.33 28.67
C GLY A 116 2.27 7.92 30.16
N CYS A 117 2.59 8.85 31.03
CA CYS A 117 2.53 8.67 32.47
C CYS A 117 1.52 9.62 33.12
N ARG A 118 0.91 9.20 34.25
CA ARG A 118 0.00 10.07 35.01
C ARG A 118 0.76 11.31 35.49
N LYS A 119 0.16 12.47 35.31
CA LYS A 119 0.71 13.75 35.76
C LYS A 119 1.02 13.73 37.28
N GLY A 120 2.24 14.12 37.62
CA GLY A 120 2.72 14.14 39.02
C GLY A 120 3.26 12.78 39.51
N SER A 121 3.31 11.75 38.66
CA SER A 121 4.01 10.49 38.97
C SER A 121 5.50 10.63 38.73
N ASP A 122 6.32 9.93 39.50
CA ASP A 122 7.76 9.77 39.31
C ASP A 122 8.11 8.71 38.22
N LEU A 123 7.11 8.01 37.72
CA LEU A 123 7.27 6.92 36.76
C LEU A 123 7.97 7.37 35.46
N ALA A 124 7.65 8.56 34.94
CA ALA A 124 8.30 9.09 33.74
C ALA A 124 9.82 9.26 33.94
N GLN A 125 10.21 9.81 35.09
CA GLN A 125 11.64 9.96 35.45
C GLN A 125 12.33 8.60 35.57
N TYR A 126 11.67 7.65 36.23
CA TYR A 126 12.20 6.30 36.40
C TYR A 126 12.39 5.59 35.04
N ILE A 127 11.37 5.62 34.16
CA ILE A 127 11.45 5.03 32.81
C ILE A 127 12.58 5.68 32.01
N ASN A 128 12.68 7.01 32.02
CA ASN A 128 13.76 7.72 31.33
C ASN A 128 15.14 7.31 31.80
N CYS A 129 15.33 7.10 33.10
CA CYS A 129 16.60 6.59 33.66
C CYS A 129 16.89 5.18 33.13
N VAL A 130 15.90 4.27 33.17
CA VAL A 130 16.05 2.88 32.68
C VAL A 130 16.38 2.83 31.20
N LEU A 131 15.67 3.62 30.38
CA LEU A 131 15.94 3.71 28.94
C LEU A 131 17.32 4.30 28.66
N GLY A 132 17.72 5.36 29.40
CA GLY A 132 19.05 5.97 29.28
C GLY A 132 20.17 4.99 29.61
N ASP A 133 20.03 4.24 30.71
CA ASP A 133 21.01 3.22 31.13
C ASP A 133 21.08 2.08 30.09
N ALA A 134 19.92 1.64 29.55
CA ALA A 134 19.86 0.62 28.52
C ALA A 134 20.53 1.08 27.22
N TYR A 135 20.38 2.34 26.85
CA TYR A 135 21.03 2.94 25.69
C TYR A 135 22.56 3.01 25.90
N GLN A 136 23.02 3.57 27.07
CA GLN A 136 24.44 3.71 27.37
C GLN A 136 25.17 2.38 27.50
N SER A 137 24.51 1.36 28.04
CA SER A 137 25.06 -0.02 28.13
C SER A 137 25.10 -0.80 26.82
N GLY A 138 24.52 -0.27 25.75
CA GLY A 138 24.37 -0.97 24.47
C GLY A 138 23.29 -2.06 24.48
N THR A 139 22.45 -2.11 25.51
CA THR A 139 21.36 -3.09 25.60
C THR A 139 20.29 -2.81 24.55
N MET A 140 19.95 -1.53 24.31
CA MET A 140 18.99 -1.14 23.27
C MET A 140 19.45 -1.58 21.88
N GLN A 141 20.73 -1.37 21.56
CA GLN A 141 21.30 -1.76 20.27
C GLN A 141 21.25 -3.28 20.06
N LYS A 142 21.51 -4.06 21.10
CA LYS A 142 21.40 -5.53 21.03
C LYS A 142 19.97 -5.98 20.80
N LEU A 143 19.00 -5.38 21.47
CA LEU A 143 17.59 -5.67 21.27
C LEU A 143 17.15 -5.29 19.85
N ALA A 144 17.52 -4.09 19.40
CA ALA A 144 17.20 -3.64 18.06
C ALA A 144 17.76 -4.57 16.97
N GLN A 145 18.99 -5.05 17.12
CA GLN A 145 19.58 -6.06 16.23
C GLN A 145 18.81 -7.39 16.27
N GLN A 146 18.42 -7.83 17.45
CA GLN A 146 17.67 -9.07 17.64
C GLN A 146 16.30 -9.03 16.92
N TYR A 147 15.66 -7.88 16.93
CA TYR A 147 14.34 -7.69 16.32
C TYR A 147 14.37 -7.05 14.92
N GLY A 148 15.56 -6.78 14.36
CA GLY A 148 15.69 -6.23 13.01
C GLY A 148 15.26 -4.76 12.88
N ILE A 149 15.27 -4.00 13.98
CA ILE A 149 14.81 -2.60 14.06
C ILE A 149 15.93 -1.61 14.38
N THR A 150 17.16 -1.91 13.97
CA THR A 150 18.34 -1.12 14.30
C THR A 150 18.28 0.31 13.77
N GLU A 151 17.61 0.50 12.62
CA GLU A 151 17.45 1.80 11.98
C GLU A 151 16.40 2.69 12.64
N GLU A 152 15.60 2.13 13.57
CA GLU A 152 14.54 2.83 14.30
C GLU A 152 15.03 3.37 15.68
N LEU A 153 16.29 3.14 16.04
CA LEU A 153 16.88 3.74 17.24
C LEU A 153 17.38 5.15 16.93
N LEU A 154 16.76 6.12 17.56
CA LEU A 154 17.15 7.54 17.54
C LEU A 154 18.32 7.82 18.50
#